data_a4ad63b35e57d07c6eda37d8b35d1a93
#
_entry.id   a4ad63b35e57d07c6eda37d8b35d1a93
#
_cell.length_a   1.000
_cell.length_b   1.000
_cell.length_c   1.000
_cell.angle_alpha   90.00
_cell.angle_beta   90.00
_cell.angle_gamma   90.00
#
_symmetry.space_group_name_H-M   'P 1'
#
loop_
_entity.id
_entity.type
_entity.pdbx_description
1 polymer ?
#
loop_
_entity_poly.entity_id
_entity_poly.type
_entity_poly.pdbx_seq_one_letter_code
_entity_poly.pdbx_strand_id
1 'polypeptide(L)'
;MKKTIILLIINTLFILLTSAQSSNQCNEWMKEIADTLPLCQLSIPGTHDSGALDGGEAFQTQDLTLEEQLNLGVRVFDIRLKACENHQLGVYHSIVFQDLYWETDVLPLFTTFLEQHPSETLIVMLKKEGGNGDDFSRLLSQNLNDTLHTRFFIPHFKEDILLGECRGKILFIHRDQLLEKFPGAQCHGWKDNATCLVTLKDPHGNETILSVEDEYQFAELSHAKDKVATIMRHLESAKHNHTNSHKWHITYASATALPEAGPQSFATIVNAQLAQEIHAQTHRPYGIVMIDFAGTTDGQTIIKNLINSNFQK
;
A
#
# COMPACT_ATOMS: atom_id res chain seq x y z
N MET A 1 11.83 50.53 -3.52
CA MET A 1 11.42 49.67 -2.38
C MET A 1 10.01 49.07 -2.56
N LYS A 2 8.94 49.83 -2.82
CA LYS A 2 7.56 49.30 -2.95
C LYS A 2 7.38 48.25 -4.10
N LYS A 3 8.03 48.43 -5.27
CA LYS A 3 7.92 47.51 -6.40
C LYS A 3 8.62 46.14 -6.13
N THR A 4 9.73 46.14 -5.38
CA THR A 4 10.47 44.90 -5.04
C THR A 4 9.71 44.05 -4.01
N ILE A 5 9.02 44.68 -3.07
CA ILE A 5 8.22 44.01 -2.04
C ILE A 5 6.97 43.34 -2.69
N ILE A 6 6.32 44.03 -3.66
CA ILE A 6 5.17 43.46 -4.37
C ILE A 6 5.58 42.23 -5.20
N LEU A 7 6.75 42.25 -5.85
CA LEU A 7 7.26 41.13 -6.63
C LEU A 7 7.60 39.92 -5.74
N LEU A 8 8.12 40.16 -4.53
CA LEU A 8 8.40 39.07 -3.57
C LEU A 8 7.12 38.45 -3.02
N ILE A 9 6.09 39.25 -2.76
CA ILE A 9 4.78 38.76 -2.27
C ILE A 9 4.07 37.95 -3.37
N ILE A 10 4.13 38.38 -4.62
CA ILE A 10 3.54 37.66 -5.75
C ILE A 10 4.24 36.30 -5.99
N ASN A 11 5.58 36.25 -5.91
CA ASN A 11 6.33 35.01 -6.03
C ASN A 11 6.07 34.04 -4.86
N THR A 12 5.99 34.53 -3.62
CA THR A 12 5.65 33.69 -2.46
C THR A 12 4.22 33.16 -2.54
N LEU A 13 3.27 33.98 -2.98
CA LEU A 13 1.87 33.57 -3.16
C LEU A 13 1.73 32.56 -4.31
N PHE A 14 2.50 32.72 -5.41
CA PHE A 14 2.51 31.77 -6.53
C PHE A 14 3.13 30.43 -6.12
N ILE A 15 4.20 30.41 -5.33
CA ILE A 15 4.81 29.20 -4.78
C ILE A 15 3.86 28.51 -3.80
N LEU A 16 3.14 29.24 -2.96
CA LEU A 16 2.13 28.69 -2.05
C LEU A 16 0.93 28.13 -2.79
N LEU A 17 0.47 28.78 -3.86
CA LEU A 17 -0.63 28.29 -4.70
C LEU A 17 -0.21 27.04 -5.50
N THR A 18 0.99 26.98 -6.02
CA THR A 18 1.49 25.79 -6.75
C THR A 18 1.75 24.61 -5.81
N SER A 19 2.21 24.84 -4.58
CA SER A 19 2.37 23.79 -3.58
C SER A 19 1.02 23.25 -3.07
N ALA A 20 0.04 24.13 -2.85
CA ALA A 20 -1.33 23.73 -2.49
C ALA A 20 -2.04 22.97 -3.62
N GLN A 21 -1.81 23.35 -4.87
CA GLN A 21 -2.39 22.66 -6.03
C GLN A 21 -1.73 21.30 -6.28
N SER A 22 -0.45 21.14 -5.98
CA SER A 22 0.29 19.89 -6.04
C SER A 22 -0.15 18.91 -4.92
N SER A 23 -0.40 19.39 -3.71
CA SER A 23 -0.87 18.54 -2.61
C SER A 23 -2.31 18.04 -2.81
N ASN A 24 -3.21 18.88 -3.30
CA ASN A 24 -4.58 18.46 -3.65
C ASN A 24 -4.63 17.42 -4.78
N GLN A 25 -3.65 17.39 -5.66
CA GLN A 25 -3.60 16.45 -6.77
C GLN A 25 -3.23 15.02 -6.32
N CYS A 26 -2.44 14.87 -5.25
CA CYS A 26 -2.10 13.56 -4.70
C CYS A 26 -3.26 12.93 -3.90
N ASN A 27 -4.10 13.73 -3.25
CA ASN A 27 -5.20 13.23 -2.44
C ASN A 27 -6.38 12.70 -3.26
N GLU A 28 -6.51 13.07 -4.53
CA GLU A 28 -7.62 12.68 -5.42
C GLU A 28 -7.11 12.22 -6.80
N TRP A 29 -5.95 11.54 -6.83
CA TRP A 29 -5.35 11.17 -8.10
C TRP A 29 -6.16 10.14 -8.90
N MET A 30 -7.00 9.33 -8.25
CA MET A 30 -7.85 8.38 -8.95
C MET A 30 -9.04 9.04 -9.66
N LYS A 31 -9.36 10.29 -9.33
CA LYS A 31 -10.51 11.03 -9.87
C LYS A 31 -10.52 11.12 -11.40
N GLU A 32 -9.35 11.28 -12.01
CA GLU A 32 -9.19 11.43 -13.45
C GLU A 32 -9.09 10.08 -14.20
N ILE A 33 -9.11 8.96 -13.47
CA ILE A 33 -9.06 7.61 -14.05
C ILE A 33 -10.48 7.14 -14.37
N ALA A 34 -10.66 6.47 -15.51
CA ALA A 34 -11.96 5.98 -15.94
C ALA A 34 -12.52 4.90 -14.99
N ASP A 35 -13.80 5.00 -14.67
CA ASP A 35 -14.52 4.04 -13.82
C ASP A 35 -14.53 2.62 -14.38
N THR A 36 -14.36 2.47 -15.68
CA THR A 36 -14.36 1.19 -16.40
C THR A 36 -13.01 0.48 -16.39
N LEU A 37 -11.97 1.08 -15.79
CA LEU A 37 -10.66 0.44 -15.72
C LEU A 37 -10.63 -0.57 -14.58
N PRO A 38 -10.23 -1.84 -14.82
CA PRO A 38 -10.04 -2.81 -13.77
C PRO A 38 -8.95 -2.38 -12.77
N LEU A 39 -9.21 -2.56 -11.48
CA LEU A 39 -8.29 -2.11 -10.41
C LEU A 39 -6.91 -2.79 -10.53
N CYS A 40 -6.86 -4.07 -10.96
CA CYS A 40 -5.63 -4.81 -11.21
C CYS A 40 -4.77 -4.28 -12.36
N GLN A 41 -5.32 -3.37 -13.19
CA GLN A 41 -4.61 -2.73 -14.31
C GLN A 41 -4.05 -1.35 -13.95
N LEU A 42 -4.08 -0.96 -12.70
CA LEU A 42 -3.48 0.28 -12.21
C LEU A 42 -2.06 0.05 -11.69
N SER A 43 -1.28 1.11 -11.72
CA SER A 43 -0.06 1.25 -10.92
C SER A 43 -0.44 1.91 -9.60
N ILE A 44 -0.42 1.17 -8.51
CA ILE A 44 -0.91 1.66 -7.22
C ILE A 44 0.24 1.69 -6.21
N PRO A 45 0.62 2.88 -5.73
CA PRO A 45 1.62 2.98 -4.68
C PRO A 45 1.09 2.42 -3.36
N GLY A 46 1.91 1.62 -2.70
CA GLY A 46 1.66 1.04 -1.40
C GLY A 46 2.88 1.13 -0.48
N THR A 47 2.66 0.88 0.79
CA THR A 47 3.70 0.85 1.82
C THR A 47 3.71 -0.50 2.53
N HIS A 48 4.90 -1.06 2.70
CA HIS A 48 5.12 -2.28 3.46
C HIS A 48 5.08 -1.94 4.96
N ASP A 49 4.42 -2.79 5.75
CA ASP A 49 4.26 -2.61 7.20
C ASP A 49 3.92 -1.15 7.55
N SER A 50 2.82 -0.67 6.98
CA SER A 50 2.53 0.76 6.81
C SER A 50 2.47 1.55 8.11
N GLY A 51 2.18 0.89 9.23
CA GLY A 51 2.11 1.51 10.56
C GLY A 51 3.43 1.49 11.33
N ALA A 52 4.52 0.87 10.81
CA ALA A 52 5.73 0.63 11.58
C ALA A 52 6.68 1.85 11.58
N LEU A 53 6.39 2.80 12.46
CA LEU A 53 7.19 4.00 12.70
C LEU A 53 8.22 3.81 13.81
N ASP A 54 8.01 2.85 14.72
CA ASP A 54 8.82 2.59 15.90
C ASP A 54 9.60 1.26 15.81
N GLY A 55 10.61 1.15 16.67
CA GLY A 55 11.43 -0.07 16.79
C GLY A 55 12.83 0.05 16.22
N GLY A 56 13.22 1.25 15.78
CA GLY A 56 14.56 1.58 15.31
C GLY A 56 14.98 0.76 14.09
N GLU A 57 16.28 0.59 13.91
CA GLU A 57 16.88 0.03 12.69
C GLU A 57 16.34 -1.37 12.32
N ALA A 58 15.92 -2.18 13.29
CA ALA A 58 15.46 -3.54 13.03
C ALA A 58 13.99 -3.64 12.62
N PHE A 59 13.14 -2.70 13.07
CA PHE A 59 11.68 -2.82 12.94
C PHE A 59 10.99 -1.61 12.33
N GLN A 60 11.65 -0.47 12.19
CA GLN A 60 11.07 0.68 11.51
C GLN A 60 11.10 0.46 10.00
N THR A 61 9.94 0.58 9.36
CA THR A 61 9.80 0.46 7.90
C THR A 61 9.28 1.74 7.26
N GLN A 62 8.67 2.64 8.02
CA GLN A 62 8.12 3.90 7.51
C GLN A 62 8.64 5.10 8.32
N ASP A 63 8.59 6.26 7.67
CA ASP A 63 8.97 7.57 8.21
C ASP A 63 7.81 8.60 8.14
N LEU A 64 6.65 8.17 7.66
CA LEU A 64 5.41 8.95 7.59
C LEU A 64 4.28 8.23 8.31
N THR A 65 3.45 8.98 9.02
CA THR A 65 2.19 8.47 9.57
C THR A 65 1.25 7.97 8.47
N LEU A 66 0.26 7.14 8.80
CA LEU A 66 -0.73 6.66 7.84
C LEU A 66 -1.48 7.83 7.15
N GLU A 67 -1.76 8.92 7.87
CA GLU A 67 -2.39 10.11 7.31
C GLU A 67 -1.47 10.82 6.29
N GLU A 68 -0.20 10.98 6.61
CA GLU A 68 0.79 11.57 5.70
C GLU A 68 0.99 10.70 4.45
N GLN A 69 0.97 9.37 4.60
CA GLN A 69 1.03 8.41 3.48
C GLN A 69 -0.20 8.55 2.56
N LEU A 70 -1.42 8.65 3.12
CA LEU A 70 -2.65 8.93 2.36
C LEU A 70 -2.52 10.24 1.56
N ASN A 71 -2.03 11.30 2.22
CA ASN A 71 -1.83 12.62 1.63
C ASN A 71 -0.75 12.61 0.53
N LEU A 72 0.24 11.74 0.64
CA LEU A 72 1.28 11.54 -0.39
C LEU A 72 0.76 10.79 -1.63
N GLY A 73 -0.39 10.11 -1.52
CA GLY A 73 -1.01 9.37 -2.62
C GLY A 73 -0.93 7.86 -2.50
N VAL A 74 -0.45 7.32 -1.39
CA VAL A 74 -0.49 5.88 -1.09
C VAL A 74 -1.93 5.41 -1.01
N ARG A 75 -2.24 4.25 -1.64
CA ARG A 75 -3.58 3.65 -1.66
C ARG A 75 -3.58 2.16 -1.31
N VAL A 76 -2.41 1.58 -1.07
CA VAL A 76 -2.29 0.21 -0.55
C VAL A 76 -1.52 0.23 0.77
N PHE A 77 -2.11 -0.35 1.81
CA PHE A 77 -1.57 -0.36 3.16
C PHE A 77 -1.42 -1.81 3.66
N ASP A 78 -0.22 -2.20 4.06
CA ASP A 78 0.06 -3.48 4.74
C ASP A 78 -0.06 -3.25 6.26
N ILE A 79 -1.20 -3.64 6.81
CA ILE A 79 -1.51 -3.45 8.23
C ILE A 79 -1.39 -4.78 8.96
N ARG A 80 -0.47 -4.84 9.89
CA ARG A 80 -0.20 -6.03 10.68
C ARG A 80 -0.77 -5.90 12.09
N LEU A 81 -1.62 -6.84 12.45
CA LEU A 81 -2.45 -6.75 13.64
C LEU A 81 -2.20 -7.92 14.59
N LYS A 82 -2.25 -7.62 15.88
CA LYS A 82 -2.17 -8.60 16.96
C LYS A 82 -3.33 -8.37 17.93
N ALA A 83 -3.99 -9.46 18.33
CA ALA A 83 -4.98 -9.41 19.40
C ALA A 83 -4.29 -9.10 20.74
N CYS A 84 -4.72 -8.02 21.39
CA CYS A 84 -4.19 -7.53 22.66
C CYS A 84 -5.08 -8.01 23.84
N GLU A 85 -4.53 -7.97 25.05
CA GLU A 85 -5.25 -8.36 26.29
C GLU A 85 -6.48 -7.50 26.57
N ASN A 86 -6.49 -6.25 26.10
CA ASN A 86 -7.63 -5.33 26.19
C ASN A 86 -8.74 -5.61 25.16
N HIS A 87 -8.69 -6.75 24.46
CA HIS A 87 -9.63 -7.16 23.42
C HIS A 87 -9.68 -6.21 22.20
N GLN A 88 -8.61 -5.48 21.91
CA GLN A 88 -8.44 -4.68 20.71
C GLN A 88 -7.38 -5.30 19.78
N LEU A 89 -7.38 -4.88 18.52
CA LEU A 89 -6.36 -5.24 17.54
C LEU A 89 -5.31 -4.14 17.47
N GLY A 90 -4.15 -4.37 18.10
CA GLY A 90 -3.02 -3.46 18.03
C GLY A 90 -2.22 -3.62 16.73
N VAL A 91 -1.67 -2.53 16.21
CA VAL A 91 -0.73 -2.56 15.09
C VAL A 91 0.65 -2.93 15.62
N TYR A 92 1.27 -3.95 15.02
CA TYR A 92 2.57 -4.47 15.44
C TYR A 92 3.48 -4.71 14.24
N HIS A 93 4.77 -4.52 14.44
CA HIS A 93 5.80 -5.14 13.62
C HIS A 93 6.61 -6.12 14.48
N SER A 94 6.46 -7.41 14.25
CA SER A 94 7.01 -8.47 15.08
C SER A 94 6.56 -8.31 16.55
N ILE A 95 7.47 -7.95 17.46
CA ILE A 95 7.20 -7.75 18.89
C ILE A 95 6.93 -6.28 19.27
N VAL A 96 7.14 -5.34 18.36
CA VAL A 96 7.03 -3.90 18.63
C VAL A 96 5.62 -3.41 18.35
N PHE A 97 4.96 -2.92 19.40
CA PHE A 97 3.69 -2.23 19.30
C PHE A 97 3.91 -0.83 18.71
N GLN A 98 3.07 -0.43 17.77
CA GLN A 98 3.21 0.82 17.02
C GLN A 98 2.33 1.96 17.56
N ASP A 99 1.84 1.81 18.78
CA ASP A 99 0.96 2.79 19.48
C ASP A 99 -0.31 3.16 18.71
N LEU A 100 -0.80 2.21 17.90
CA LEU A 100 -2.01 2.32 17.09
C LEU A 100 -2.90 1.10 17.31
N TYR A 101 -4.21 1.35 17.36
CA TYR A 101 -5.23 0.31 17.34
C TYR A 101 -6.07 0.39 16.07
N TRP A 102 -6.45 -0.78 15.56
CA TRP A 102 -7.27 -0.87 14.36
C TRP A 102 -8.61 -0.14 14.51
N GLU A 103 -9.28 -0.37 15.63
CA GLU A 103 -10.64 0.10 15.88
C GLU A 103 -10.73 1.61 16.07
N THR A 104 -9.76 2.20 16.73
CA THR A 104 -9.81 3.61 17.18
C THR A 104 -8.98 4.56 16.32
N ASP A 105 -7.94 4.02 15.67
CA ASP A 105 -6.97 4.86 14.97
C ASP A 105 -6.97 4.59 13.46
N VAL A 106 -6.80 3.32 13.04
CA VAL A 106 -6.56 3.00 11.62
C VAL A 106 -7.85 3.02 10.80
N LEU A 107 -8.86 2.25 11.21
CA LEU A 107 -10.12 2.14 10.47
C LEU A 107 -10.88 3.48 10.38
N PRO A 108 -11.01 4.26 11.48
CA PRO A 108 -11.62 5.59 11.41
C PRO A 108 -10.86 6.56 10.50
N LEU A 109 -9.52 6.53 10.51
CA LEU A 109 -8.70 7.34 9.61
C LEU A 109 -9.01 7.04 8.14
N PHE A 110 -9.01 5.76 7.76
CA PHE A 110 -9.28 5.33 6.39
C PHE A 110 -10.69 5.66 5.93
N THR A 111 -11.69 5.45 6.78
CA THR A 111 -13.08 5.77 6.44
C THR A 111 -13.33 7.27 6.34
N THR A 112 -12.72 8.08 7.23
CA THR A 112 -12.76 9.54 7.16
C THR A 112 -12.11 10.07 5.87
N PHE A 113 -10.95 9.52 5.50
CA PHE A 113 -10.30 9.86 4.24
C PHE A 113 -11.22 9.59 3.03
N LEU A 114 -11.86 8.43 2.99
CA LEU A 114 -12.77 8.07 1.87
C LEU A 114 -14.06 8.90 1.85
N GLU A 115 -14.56 9.37 2.99
CA GLU A 115 -15.66 10.33 3.05
C GLU A 115 -15.28 11.69 2.44
N GLN A 116 -14.06 12.14 2.70
CA GLN A 116 -13.53 13.41 2.19
C GLN A 116 -13.10 13.32 0.73
N HIS A 117 -12.67 12.13 0.29
CA HIS A 117 -12.14 11.85 -1.04
C HIS A 117 -12.88 10.67 -1.71
N PRO A 118 -14.17 10.84 -2.06
CA PRO A 118 -15.02 9.75 -2.55
C PRO A 118 -14.63 9.22 -3.93
N SER A 119 -13.73 9.87 -4.64
CA SER A 119 -13.14 9.37 -5.89
C SER A 119 -12.11 8.26 -5.68
N GLU A 120 -11.56 8.17 -4.49
CA GLU A 120 -10.47 7.26 -4.15
C GLU A 120 -10.97 5.88 -3.71
N THR A 121 -10.08 4.90 -3.74
CA THR A 121 -10.27 3.60 -3.11
C THR A 121 -9.00 3.21 -2.36
N LEU A 122 -9.14 2.42 -1.31
CA LEU A 122 -8.01 1.87 -0.58
C LEU A 122 -8.00 0.34 -0.71
N ILE A 123 -6.80 -0.22 -0.81
CA ILE A 123 -6.56 -1.65 -0.63
C ILE A 123 -5.84 -1.81 0.71
N VAL A 124 -6.43 -2.58 1.61
CA VAL A 124 -5.84 -2.84 2.91
C VAL A 124 -5.51 -4.31 3.01
N MET A 125 -4.21 -4.60 3.02
CA MET A 125 -3.70 -5.93 3.28
C MET A 125 -3.63 -6.15 4.79
N LEU A 126 -4.32 -7.16 5.27
CA LEU A 126 -4.37 -7.50 6.69
C LEU A 126 -3.57 -8.78 6.95
N LYS A 127 -2.66 -8.72 7.92
CA LYS A 127 -1.84 -9.85 8.36
C LYS A 127 -1.86 -9.95 9.87
N LYS A 128 -1.97 -11.19 10.38
CA LYS A 128 -1.79 -11.46 11.81
C LYS A 128 -0.30 -11.38 12.18
N GLU A 129 0.02 -10.57 13.18
CA GLU A 129 1.38 -10.44 13.69
C GLU A 129 1.52 -11.11 15.06
N GLY A 130 1.61 -12.45 15.05
CA GLY A 130 1.72 -13.25 16.27
C GLY A 130 0.42 -13.41 17.08
N GLY A 131 0.51 -13.94 18.29
CA GLY A 131 -0.61 -14.14 19.19
C GLY A 131 -1.54 -15.29 18.83
N ASN A 132 -2.69 -15.39 19.54
CA ASN A 132 -3.69 -16.41 19.32
C ASN A 132 -4.50 -16.14 18.03
N GLY A 133 -4.54 -17.10 17.12
CA GLY A 133 -5.23 -16.99 15.83
C GLY A 133 -6.75 -16.90 15.96
N ASP A 134 -7.34 -17.58 16.91
CA ASP A 134 -8.80 -17.60 17.11
C ASP A 134 -9.27 -16.24 17.65
N ASP A 135 -8.54 -15.64 18.61
CA ASP A 135 -8.85 -14.30 19.11
C ASP A 135 -8.68 -13.24 18.04
N PHE A 136 -7.61 -13.32 17.25
CA PHE A 136 -7.40 -12.42 16.12
C PHE A 136 -8.56 -12.51 15.11
N SER A 137 -8.92 -13.72 14.67
CA SER A 137 -9.98 -13.94 13.68
C SER A 137 -11.33 -13.43 14.20
N ARG A 138 -11.66 -13.73 15.47
CA ARG A 138 -12.88 -13.29 16.11
C ARG A 138 -12.97 -11.75 16.23
N LEU A 139 -11.93 -11.10 16.73
CA LEU A 139 -11.89 -9.64 16.88
C LEU A 139 -11.94 -8.94 15.52
N LEU A 140 -11.17 -9.41 14.55
CA LEU A 140 -11.17 -8.84 13.19
C LEU A 140 -12.55 -9.00 12.54
N SER A 141 -13.16 -10.18 12.64
CA SER A 141 -14.51 -10.42 12.11
C SER A 141 -15.56 -9.53 12.78
N GLN A 142 -15.51 -9.34 14.10
CA GLN A 142 -16.40 -8.42 14.80
C GLN A 142 -16.28 -7.00 14.26
N ASN A 143 -15.05 -6.51 14.10
CA ASN A 143 -14.78 -5.17 13.57
C ASN A 143 -15.24 -4.98 12.12
N LEU A 144 -14.98 -5.96 11.27
CA LEU A 144 -15.35 -5.89 9.85
C LEU A 144 -16.86 -6.11 9.60
N ASN A 145 -17.59 -6.67 10.56
CA ASN A 145 -19.05 -6.83 10.49
C ASN A 145 -19.80 -5.75 11.28
N ASP A 146 -19.11 -4.80 11.91
CA ASP A 146 -19.75 -3.66 12.53
C ASP A 146 -20.47 -2.81 11.48
N THR A 147 -21.76 -2.60 11.66
CA THR A 147 -22.63 -1.88 10.72
C THR A 147 -22.21 -0.43 10.47
N LEU A 148 -21.45 0.17 11.39
CA LEU A 148 -20.99 1.56 11.28
C LEU A 148 -20.08 1.78 10.06
N HIS A 149 -19.20 0.82 9.78
CA HIS A 149 -18.17 0.94 8.75
C HIS A 149 -18.43 0.11 7.49
N THR A 150 -19.39 -0.82 7.49
CA THR A 150 -19.64 -1.76 6.39
C THR A 150 -19.96 -1.08 5.05
N ARG A 151 -20.50 0.14 5.06
CA ARG A 151 -20.76 0.94 3.84
C ARG A 151 -19.48 1.26 3.06
N PHE A 152 -18.33 1.30 3.73
CA PHE A 152 -17.03 1.55 3.13
C PHE A 152 -16.32 0.28 2.65
N PHE A 153 -16.90 -0.90 2.80
CA PHE A 153 -16.22 -2.15 2.46
C PHE A 153 -16.73 -2.68 1.13
N ILE A 154 -15.83 -3.25 0.34
CA ILE A 154 -16.18 -4.01 -0.85
C ILE A 154 -16.62 -5.40 -0.38
N PRO A 155 -17.91 -5.74 -0.49
CA PRO A 155 -18.41 -7.00 0.10
C PRO A 155 -17.99 -8.24 -0.69
N HIS A 156 -17.79 -8.09 -2.01
CA HIS A 156 -17.50 -9.18 -2.94
C HIS A 156 -16.30 -8.84 -3.79
N PHE A 157 -15.30 -9.67 -3.74
CA PHE A 157 -14.14 -9.58 -4.62
C PHE A 157 -14.50 -10.13 -6.01
N LYS A 158 -13.96 -9.49 -7.04
CA LYS A 158 -13.96 -10.00 -8.42
C LYS A 158 -12.57 -9.79 -8.99
N GLU A 159 -12.12 -10.70 -9.84
CA GLU A 159 -10.81 -10.59 -10.48
C GLU A 159 -10.64 -9.31 -11.33
N ASP A 160 -11.72 -8.91 -11.99
CA ASP A 160 -11.82 -7.75 -12.88
C ASP A 160 -12.59 -6.57 -12.26
N ILE A 161 -12.61 -6.47 -10.92
CA ILE A 161 -13.33 -5.40 -10.22
C ILE A 161 -12.91 -4.04 -10.77
N LEU A 162 -13.90 -3.23 -11.14
CA LEU A 162 -13.69 -1.94 -11.77
C LEU A 162 -13.43 -0.85 -10.72
N LEU A 163 -12.61 0.14 -11.06
CA LEU A 163 -12.36 1.28 -10.18
C LEU A 163 -13.67 1.96 -9.74
N GLY A 164 -14.65 2.12 -10.65
CA GLY A 164 -15.93 2.71 -10.32
C GLY A 164 -16.74 1.93 -9.28
N GLU A 165 -16.57 0.60 -9.18
CA GLU A 165 -17.19 -0.23 -8.15
C GLU A 165 -16.50 -0.06 -6.77
N CYS A 166 -15.23 0.38 -6.78
CA CYS A 166 -14.37 0.50 -5.61
C CYS A 166 -14.36 1.90 -4.99
N ARG A 167 -14.76 2.95 -5.73
CA ARG A 167 -14.69 4.34 -5.24
C ARG A 167 -15.40 4.53 -3.91
N GLY A 168 -14.74 5.26 -3.01
CA GLY A 168 -15.21 5.50 -1.65
C GLY A 168 -15.17 4.27 -0.74
N LYS A 169 -14.48 3.19 -1.15
CA LYS A 169 -14.48 1.92 -0.41
C LYS A 169 -13.09 1.33 -0.21
N ILE A 170 -13.01 0.38 0.70
CA ILE A 170 -11.83 -0.41 1.04
C ILE A 170 -12.00 -1.82 0.47
N LEU A 171 -11.01 -2.29 -0.29
CA LEU A 171 -10.83 -3.69 -0.63
C LEU A 171 -9.88 -4.32 0.38
N PHE A 172 -10.36 -5.28 1.16
CA PHE A 172 -9.51 -6.05 2.05
C PHE A 172 -8.87 -7.25 1.34
N ILE A 173 -7.58 -7.45 1.57
CA ILE A 173 -6.84 -8.65 1.18
C ILE A 173 -6.23 -9.24 2.45
N HIS A 174 -6.72 -10.40 2.86
CA HIS A 174 -6.28 -11.08 4.08
C HIS A 174 -5.14 -12.04 3.75
N ARG A 175 -3.99 -11.87 4.38
CA ARG A 175 -2.84 -12.78 4.22
C ARG A 175 -3.03 -14.09 4.97
N ASP A 176 -3.75 -14.05 6.11
CA ASP A 176 -4.02 -15.20 6.95
C ASP A 176 -5.37 -15.85 6.62
N GLN A 177 -5.49 -17.13 6.97
CA GLN A 177 -6.75 -17.86 6.87
C GLN A 177 -7.66 -17.42 8.02
N LEU A 178 -8.80 -16.83 7.70
CA LEU A 178 -9.81 -16.44 8.67
C LEU A 178 -10.85 -17.54 8.84
N LEU A 179 -11.33 -17.72 10.08
CA LEU A 179 -12.31 -18.77 10.41
C LEU A 179 -13.75 -18.33 10.10
N GLU A 180 -13.99 -17.03 10.05
CA GLU A 180 -15.33 -16.46 9.90
C GLU A 180 -15.46 -15.69 8.57
N LYS A 181 -16.69 -15.32 8.21
CA LYS A 181 -16.94 -14.50 7.02
C LYS A 181 -16.32 -13.12 7.15
N PHE A 182 -15.77 -12.63 6.06
CA PHE A 182 -15.08 -11.34 5.97
C PHE A 182 -15.37 -10.69 4.61
N PRO A 183 -15.30 -9.35 4.50
CA PRO A 183 -15.32 -8.66 3.22
C PRO A 183 -13.97 -8.79 2.51
N GLY A 184 -13.96 -8.74 1.16
CA GLY A 184 -12.76 -8.80 0.35
C GLY A 184 -12.32 -10.21 -0.02
N ALA A 185 -11.01 -10.43 -0.12
CA ALA A 185 -10.42 -11.71 -0.53
C ALA A 185 -9.31 -12.17 0.42
N GLN A 186 -9.06 -13.47 0.45
CA GLN A 186 -8.09 -14.13 1.30
C GLN A 186 -7.02 -14.82 0.43
N CYS A 187 -5.77 -14.76 0.87
CA CYS A 187 -4.62 -15.36 0.19
C CYS A 187 -4.50 -16.84 0.53
N HIS A 188 -4.29 -17.67 -0.50
CA HIS A 188 -3.95 -19.09 -0.36
C HIS A 188 -2.64 -19.39 -1.08
N GLY A 189 -1.70 -19.97 -0.36
CA GLY A 189 -0.42 -20.39 -0.92
C GLY A 189 0.66 -19.30 -0.92
N TRP A 190 0.53 -18.27 -0.10
CA TRP A 190 1.61 -17.30 0.11
C TRP A 190 2.82 -17.99 0.74
N LYS A 191 3.96 -17.88 0.08
CA LYS A 191 5.22 -18.45 0.56
C LYS A 191 6.07 -17.36 1.18
N ASP A 192 6.60 -17.63 2.35
CA ASP A 192 7.51 -16.73 3.03
C ASP A 192 8.80 -16.53 2.23
N ASN A 193 9.30 -15.31 2.19
CA ASN A 193 10.57 -14.92 1.56
C ASN A 193 10.72 -15.47 0.12
N ALA A 194 9.72 -15.28 -0.74
CA ALA A 194 9.73 -15.86 -2.07
C ALA A 194 8.93 -15.05 -3.11
N THR A 195 9.32 -15.16 -4.36
CA THR A 195 8.46 -14.84 -5.50
C THR A 195 7.55 -16.02 -5.78
N CYS A 196 6.23 -15.84 -5.70
CA CYS A 196 5.27 -16.94 -5.86
C CYS A 196 3.94 -16.49 -6.48
N LEU A 197 3.15 -17.50 -6.87
CA LEU A 197 1.74 -17.32 -7.25
C LEU A 197 0.86 -17.68 -6.05
N VAL A 198 -0.08 -16.79 -5.75
CA VAL A 198 -1.05 -16.89 -4.67
C VAL A 198 -2.45 -16.91 -5.28
N THR A 199 -3.35 -17.73 -4.76
CA THR A 199 -4.76 -17.63 -5.11
C THR A 199 -5.45 -16.65 -4.16
N LEU A 200 -6.04 -15.60 -4.70
CA LEU A 200 -7.01 -14.77 -3.98
C LEU A 200 -8.38 -15.40 -4.12
N LYS A 201 -9.07 -15.58 -2.99
CA LYS A 201 -10.39 -16.20 -2.94
C LYS A 201 -11.29 -15.42 -1.99
N ASP A 202 -12.49 -15.10 -2.46
CA ASP A 202 -13.53 -14.49 -1.61
C ASP A 202 -14.42 -15.56 -0.95
N PRO A 203 -15.25 -15.20 0.07
CA PRO A 203 -16.16 -16.15 0.70
C PRO A 203 -17.27 -16.70 -0.20
N HIS A 204 -17.44 -16.17 -1.41
CA HIS A 204 -18.45 -16.59 -2.41
C HIS A 204 -17.86 -17.54 -3.46
N GLY A 205 -16.55 -17.79 -3.42
CA GLY A 205 -15.86 -18.70 -4.31
C GLY A 205 -15.30 -18.05 -5.57
N ASN A 206 -15.32 -16.70 -5.69
CA ASN A 206 -14.59 -16.01 -6.74
C ASN A 206 -13.08 -16.12 -6.47
N GLU A 207 -12.31 -16.47 -7.49
CA GLU A 207 -10.88 -16.70 -7.38
C GLU A 207 -10.12 -15.98 -8.49
N THR A 208 -8.92 -15.49 -8.18
CA THR A 208 -7.95 -15.02 -9.17
C THR A 208 -6.52 -15.31 -8.73
N ILE A 209 -5.59 -15.13 -9.65
CA ILE A 209 -4.16 -15.27 -9.37
C ILE A 209 -3.56 -13.93 -9.00
N LEU A 210 -2.88 -13.91 -7.87
CA LEU A 210 -1.99 -12.84 -7.43
C LEU A 210 -0.54 -13.29 -7.60
N SER A 211 0.21 -12.60 -8.43
CA SER A 211 1.66 -12.74 -8.50
C SER A 211 2.29 -11.88 -7.42
N VAL A 212 3.11 -12.47 -6.57
CA VAL A 212 3.75 -11.79 -5.44
C VAL A 212 5.26 -11.89 -5.60
N GLU A 213 5.95 -10.78 -5.45
CA GLU A 213 7.38 -10.73 -5.15
C GLU A 213 7.53 -10.27 -3.70
N ASP A 214 8.01 -11.15 -2.81
CA ASP A 214 8.19 -10.92 -1.38
C ASP A 214 9.50 -11.57 -0.88
N GLU A 215 10.59 -11.47 -1.68
CA GLU A 215 11.93 -11.89 -1.27
C GLU A 215 12.57 -10.78 -0.45
N TYR A 216 12.62 -10.94 0.87
CA TYR A 216 13.01 -9.86 1.77
C TYR A 216 14.21 -10.17 2.65
N GLN A 217 14.58 -11.44 2.84
CA GLN A 217 15.73 -11.84 3.68
C GLN A 217 16.98 -12.04 2.84
N PHE A 218 18.00 -11.27 3.14
CA PHE A 218 19.31 -11.36 2.49
C PHE A 218 20.40 -11.61 3.53
N ALA A 219 21.54 -12.15 3.09
CA ALA A 219 22.68 -12.41 3.98
C ALA A 219 23.43 -11.13 4.36
N GLU A 220 23.49 -10.17 3.43
CA GLU A 220 24.27 -8.93 3.56
C GLU A 220 23.61 -7.79 2.78
N LEU A 221 23.88 -6.55 3.17
CA LEU A 221 23.42 -5.35 2.47
C LEU A 221 23.93 -5.27 1.02
N SER A 222 25.07 -5.87 0.71
CA SER A 222 25.65 -5.93 -0.64
C SER A 222 24.71 -6.59 -1.65
N HIS A 223 23.74 -7.44 -1.21
CA HIS A 223 22.71 -8.08 -2.03
C HIS A 223 21.50 -7.16 -2.37
N ALA A 224 21.51 -5.90 -1.96
CA ALA A 224 20.45 -4.97 -2.33
C ALA A 224 20.27 -4.86 -3.87
N LYS A 225 21.35 -5.08 -4.64
CA LYS A 225 21.29 -5.14 -6.12
C LYS A 225 20.50 -6.36 -6.62
N ASP A 226 20.61 -7.50 -5.94
CA ASP A 226 19.86 -8.71 -6.29
C ASP A 226 18.37 -8.48 -6.02
N LYS A 227 18.03 -7.82 -4.91
CA LYS A 227 16.67 -7.38 -4.61
C LYS A 227 16.10 -6.50 -5.72
N VAL A 228 16.82 -5.47 -6.15
CA VAL A 228 16.40 -4.61 -7.26
C VAL A 228 16.20 -5.43 -8.53
N ALA A 229 17.11 -6.33 -8.87
CA ALA A 229 16.97 -7.18 -10.06
C ALA A 229 15.71 -8.05 -10.02
N THR A 230 15.34 -8.59 -8.84
CA THR A 230 14.12 -9.38 -8.66
C THR A 230 12.87 -8.50 -8.78
N ILE A 231 12.86 -7.33 -8.15
CA ILE A 231 11.78 -6.33 -8.31
C ILE A 231 11.57 -5.99 -9.78
N MET A 232 12.63 -5.62 -10.51
CA MET A 232 12.52 -5.19 -11.91
C MET A 232 11.97 -6.30 -12.80
N ARG A 233 12.37 -7.56 -12.60
CA ARG A 233 11.79 -8.70 -13.32
C ARG A 233 10.31 -8.87 -13.05
N HIS A 234 9.88 -8.68 -11.79
CA HIS A 234 8.48 -8.80 -11.41
C HIS A 234 7.62 -7.65 -11.97
N LEU A 235 8.12 -6.41 -11.92
CA LEU A 235 7.47 -5.25 -12.54
C LEU A 235 7.34 -5.40 -14.06
N GLU A 236 8.35 -5.96 -14.72
CA GLU A 236 8.28 -6.24 -16.15
C GLU A 236 7.24 -7.31 -16.47
N SER A 237 7.11 -8.34 -15.62
CA SER A 237 6.02 -9.32 -15.72
C SER A 237 4.64 -8.68 -15.57
N ALA A 238 4.47 -7.72 -14.67
CA ALA A 238 3.22 -6.98 -14.51
C ALA A 238 2.85 -6.22 -15.79
N LYS A 239 3.80 -5.52 -16.40
CA LYS A 239 3.61 -4.78 -17.66
C LYS A 239 3.19 -5.67 -18.83
N HIS A 240 3.69 -6.91 -18.92
CA HIS A 240 3.36 -7.82 -20.01
C HIS A 240 1.99 -8.47 -19.88
N ASN A 241 1.45 -8.60 -18.68
CA ASN A 241 0.16 -9.23 -18.44
C ASN A 241 -1.04 -8.30 -18.65
N HIS A 242 -0.82 -7.10 -19.16
CA HIS A 242 -1.79 -6.02 -19.21
C HIS A 242 -3.02 -6.25 -20.10
N THR A 243 -2.92 -6.96 -21.21
CA THR A 243 -3.93 -6.82 -22.29
C THR A 243 -5.08 -7.80 -22.23
N ASN A 244 -4.97 -8.93 -21.51
CA ASN A 244 -6.02 -9.96 -21.47
C ASN A 244 -6.04 -10.79 -20.18
N SER A 245 -5.38 -10.34 -19.13
CA SER A 245 -5.32 -11.09 -17.88
C SER A 245 -5.75 -10.20 -16.73
N HIS A 246 -6.71 -10.68 -15.95
CA HIS A 246 -7.12 -10.03 -14.69
C HIS A 246 -6.20 -10.45 -13.53
N LYS A 247 -4.96 -10.80 -13.84
CA LYS A 247 -3.96 -11.21 -12.87
C LYS A 247 -3.47 -10.01 -12.07
N TRP A 248 -3.52 -10.13 -10.77
CA TRP A 248 -3.01 -9.13 -9.85
C TRP A 248 -1.51 -9.28 -9.63
N HIS A 249 -0.81 -8.16 -9.41
CA HIS A 249 0.62 -8.15 -9.11
C HIS A 249 0.88 -7.29 -7.89
N ILE A 250 1.63 -7.83 -6.92
CA ILE A 250 2.16 -7.08 -5.77
C ILE A 250 3.66 -7.30 -5.70
N THR A 251 4.41 -6.22 -5.72
CA THR A 251 5.87 -6.21 -5.63
C THR A 251 6.30 -5.51 -4.36
N TYR A 252 6.95 -6.23 -3.45
CA TYR A 252 7.54 -5.65 -2.25
C TYR A 252 8.96 -5.20 -2.52
N ALA A 253 9.24 -3.92 -2.29
CA ALA A 253 10.59 -3.36 -2.36
C ALA A 253 11.35 -3.46 -1.03
N SER A 254 10.66 -3.90 0.03
CA SER A 254 11.22 -4.10 1.36
C SER A 254 12.24 -5.23 1.40
N ALA A 255 13.30 -5.06 2.19
CA ALA A 255 14.30 -6.10 2.44
C ALA A 255 15.09 -5.82 3.73
N THR A 256 15.76 -6.85 4.23
CA THR A 256 16.59 -6.80 5.43
C THR A 256 17.69 -7.87 5.37
N ALA A 257 18.79 -7.63 6.09
CA ALA A 257 19.89 -8.57 6.35
C ALA A 257 20.25 -8.53 7.86
N LEU A 258 19.24 -8.67 8.72
CA LEU A 258 19.47 -8.61 10.17
C LEU A 258 20.40 -9.73 10.66
N PRO A 259 21.28 -9.44 11.61
CA PRO A 259 21.43 -8.18 12.36
C PRO A 259 22.30 -7.11 11.67
N GLU A 260 22.87 -7.36 10.50
CA GLU A 260 23.85 -6.48 9.84
C GLU A 260 23.20 -5.20 9.30
N ALA A 261 22.04 -5.32 8.64
CA ALA A 261 21.37 -4.21 8.01
C ALA A 261 19.84 -4.35 8.12
N GLY A 262 19.19 -3.29 8.61
CA GLY A 262 17.75 -3.22 8.73
C GLY A 262 17.05 -2.67 7.48
N PRO A 263 15.71 -2.51 7.54
CA PRO A 263 14.90 -2.04 6.43
C PRO A 263 15.37 -0.70 5.85
N GLN A 264 15.76 0.27 6.68
CA GLN A 264 16.21 1.59 6.23
C GLN A 264 17.46 1.52 5.35
N SER A 265 18.41 0.66 5.70
CA SER A 265 19.65 0.49 4.93
C SER A 265 19.36 -0.05 3.53
N PHE A 266 18.46 -1.05 3.42
CA PHE A 266 18.02 -1.56 2.13
C PHE A 266 17.20 -0.53 1.36
N ALA A 267 16.23 0.12 2.00
CA ALA A 267 15.39 1.14 1.35
C ALA A 267 16.21 2.27 0.74
N THR A 268 17.29 2.69 1.41
CA THR A 268 18.20 3.72 0.87
C THR A 268 18.78 3.33 -0.50
N ILE A 269 19.14 2.06 -0.69
CA ILE A 269 19.73 1.59 -1.95
C ILE A 269 18.64 1.24 -2.96
N VAL A 270 17.63 0.49 -2.53
CA VAL A 270 16.55 -0.02 -3.38
C VAL A 270 15.72 1.14 -3.93
N ASN A 271 15.28 2.07 -3.06
CA ASN A 271 14.45 3.20 -3.49
C ASN A 271 15.22 4.13 -4.44
N ALA A 272 16.52 4.38 -4.19
CA ALA A 272 17.32 5.20 -5.08
C ALA A 272 17.40 4.63 -6.53
N GLN A 273 17.45 3.30 -6.66
CA GLN A 273 17.43 2.66 -7.97
C GLN A 273 16.02 2.62 -8.57
N LEU A 274 15.00 2.27 -7.79
CA LEU A 274 13.62 2.24 -8.27
C LEU A 274 13.11 3.62 -8.71
N ALA A 275 13.52 4.69 -8.04
CA ALA A 275 13.18 6.06 -8.43
C ALA A 275 13.70 6.43 -9.82
N GLN A 276 14.79 5.78 -10.27
CA GLN A 276 15.38 5.96 -11.60
C GLN A 276 14.72 5.04 -12.65
N GLU A 277 14.26 3.85 -12.25
CA GLU A 277 13.75 2.82 -13.16
C GLU A 277 12.23 2.87 -13.36
N ILE A 278 11.48 3.31 -12.34
CA ILE A 278 10.03 3.49 -12.44
C ILE A 278 9.77 4.84 -13.08
N HIS A 279 9.42 4.81 -14.35
CA HIS A 279 9.08 6.01 -15.11
C HIS A 279 7.57 6.12 -15.30
N ALA A 280 7.07 7.34 -15.44
CA ALA A 280 5.72 7.63 -15.91
C ALA A 280 5.58 7.23 -17.40
N GLN A 281 5.85 5.98 -17.73
CA GLN A 281 5.70 5.44 -19.08
C GLN A 281 4.27 5.01 -19.29
N THR A 282 3.68 5.54 -20.32
CA THR A 282 2.31 5.36 -20.72
C THR A 282 1.98 3.90 -21.05
N HIS A 283 0.80 3.45 -20.62
CA HIS A 283 0.08 2.25 -21.06
C HIS A 283 0.50 0.88 -20.51
N ARG A 284 1.37 0.79 -19.53
CA ARG A 284 1.72 -0.50 -18.92
C ARG A 284 1.74 -0.38 -17.39
N PRO A 285 0.76 -0.95 -16.68
CA PRO A 285 0.70 -0.87 -15.23
C PRO A 285 1.86 -1.62 -14.58
N TYR A 286 2.34 -1.05 -13.50
CA TYR A 286 3.30 -1.71 -12.62
C TYR A 286 2.64 -2.67 -11.61
N GLY A 287 1.29 -2.63 -11.51
CA GLY A 287 0.58 -3.28 -10.41
C GLY A 287 0.77 -2.54 -9.10
N ILE A 288 0.64 -3.25 -7.99
CA ILE A 288 0.86 -2.70 -6.66
C ILE A 288 2.36 -2.76 -6.33
N VAL A 289 2.94 -1.64 -5.90
CA VAL A 289 4.34 -1.56 -5.48
C VAL A 289 4.40 -1.08 -4.03
N MET A 290 4.90 -1.95 -3.15
CA MET A 290 4.98 -1.76 -1.70
C MET A 290 6.40 -1.34 -1.33
N ILE A 291 6.57 -0.10 -0.82
CA ILE A 291 7.89 0.44 -0.47
C ILE A 291 8.04 0.67 1.03
N ASP A 292 9.29 0.69 1.49
CA ASP A 292 9.68 1.20 2.80
C ASP A 292 10.09 2.67 2.69
N PHE A 293 9.98 3.42 3.79
CA PHE A 293 10.41 4.83 3.92
C PHE A 293 9.88 5.73 2.80
N ALA A 294 8.56 5.76 2.69
CA ALA A 294 7.82 6.51 1.67
C ALA A 294 8.07 8.03 1.70
N GLY A 295 8.45 8.58 2.85
CA GLY A 295 8.71 10.02 3.02
C GLY A 295 10.06 10.50 2.51
N THR A 296 10.99 9.61 2.22
CA THR A 296 12.28 9.98 1.61
C THR A 296 12.09 10.56 0.21
N THR A 297 13.08 11.32 -0.28
CA THR A 297 13.04 11.92 -1.64
C THR A 297 12.81 10.87 -2.72
N ASP A 298 13.48 9.70 -2.59
CA ASP A 298 13.34 8.61 -3.56
C ASP A 298 11.99 7.90 -3.41
N GLY A 299 11.50 7.68 -2.17
CA GLY A 299 10.18 7.13 -1.91
C GLY A 299 9.06 7.98 -2.51
N GLN A 300 9.09 9.30 -2.29
CA GLN A 300 8.15 10.25 -2.89
C GLN A 300 8.23 10.26 -4.42
N THR A 301 9.44 10.12 -4.98
CA THR A 301 9.64 10.04 -6.44
C THR A 301 9.01 8.78 -7.01
N ILE A 302 9.19 7.62 -6.37
CA ILE A 302 8.58 6.35 -6.77
C ILE A 302 7.05 6.49 -6.78
N ILE A 303 6.46 6.98 -5.67
CA ILE A 303 5.02 7.17 -5.54
C ILE A 303 4.48 8.06 -6.65
N LYS A 304 5.12 9.21 -6.89
CA LYS A 304 4.73 10.14 -7.95
C LYS A 304 4.82 9.50 -9.35
N ASN A 305 5.85 8.72 -9.62
CA ASN A 305 6.03 8.05 -10.91
C ASN A 305 4.98 6.95 -11.12
N LEU A 306 4.65 6.17 -10.08
CA LEU A 306 3.57 5.17 -10.12
C LEU A 306 2.22 5.83 -10.41
N ILE A 307 1.88 6.91 -9.69
CA ILE A 307 0.65 7.67 -9.94
C ILE A 307 0.60 8.16 -11.39
N ASN A 308 1.67 8.81 -11.85
CA ASN A 308 1.73 9.40 -13.17
C ASN A 308 1.67 8.35 -14.30
N SER A 309 2.09 7.12 -14.05
CA SER A 309 2.02 6.05 -15.04
C SER A 309 0.60 5.61 -15.40
N ASN A 310 -0.40 6.00 -14.60
CA ASN A 310 -1.81 5.73 -14.88
C ASN A 310 -2.45 6.72 -15.87
N PHE A 311 -1.79 7.85 -16.13
CA PHE A 311 -2.36 8.88 -16.99
C PHE A 311 -1.78 8.78 -18.40
N GLN A 312 -2.67 8.85 -19.40
CA GLN A 312 -2.28 8.98 -20.80
C GLN A 312 -1.76 10.40 -21.06
N LYS A 313 -0.66 10.52 -21.73
CA LYS A 313 -0.24 11.78 -22.33
C LYS A 313 -0.70 11.86 -23.77
#